data_2c36ca4449b091d75ed47694d86ebcd2
#
_entry.id   2c36ca4449b091d75ed47694d86ebcd2
#
_cell.length_a   1.000
_cell.length_b   1.000
_cell.length_c   1.000
_cell.angle_alpha   90.00
_cell.angle_beta   90.00
_cell.angle_gamma   90.00
#
_symmetry.space_group_name_H-M   'P 1'
#
loop_
_entity.id
_entity.type
_entity.pdbx_description
1 polymer ?
#
loop_
_entity_poly.entity_id
_entity_poly.type
_entity_poly.pdbx_seq_one_letter_code
_entity_poly.pdbx_strand_id
1 'polypeptide(L)'
;MTFAVLAAGEGSRLEHEGIREPKPLIRIGGECLIDRLIRIFLSCGADKICVVVNSRRPEVKAHLESLRCPELHIVVADTPSSMHSLRALAPILGDKPFVLTTVDTVFREEDFRRYLREGDFAVTPWVDDEKPLWIDTDGGGFITAFRDEGPCPYVSGGIYRLTPPMMQVLEQCIRRGEARMRNFQRALLAAGFRLRAFPMERILDIDHRSDIAKAESFLSRDILLVHRSMRYTKGRPDDRLLLNAVGRILQEEDFRISETSEETLTAEMLHRPLHCVLSMARNPETLALLANCPWPVVNTPRAVLNAARRSDEDAPAPCWVKRNDYAEHPSDVVFAPNEAARQQAVEAMRARGISDIVCQHHHEGREVKFYGAGRNFFRPDALPALREKALETAAEKGLEIWGGDAVIGADGDIHIIDFNDWPSFSSCREEAAKAIAHYAVHQK
;
A
#
# COMPACT_ATOMS: atom_id res chain seq x y z
N MET A 1 -21.82 -24.54 0.53
CA MET A 1 -20.36 -24.74 0.30
C MET A 1 -19.68 -24.95 1.65
N THR A 2 -18.66 -25.84 1.74
CA THR A 2 -17.90 -26.06 2.98
C THR A 2 -16.66 -25.17 3.00
N PHE A 3 -16.42 -24.52 4.14
CA PHE A 3 -15.22 -23.73 4.42
C PHE A 3 -14.45 -24.32 5.59
N ALA A 4 -13.13 -24.21 5.56
CA ALA A 4 -12.24 -24.69 6.61
C ALA A 4 -11.29 -23.59 7.04
N VAL A 5 -11.08 -23.42 8.35
CA VAL A 5 -10.21 -22.40 8.93
C VAL A 5 -9.16 -23.05 9.82
N LEU A 6 -7.90 -22.77 9.55
CA LEU A 6 -6.80 -23.15 10.44
C LEU A 6 -6.58 -22.04 11.48
N ALA A 7 -7.02 -22.29 12.70
CA ALA A 7 -6.94 -21.36 13.83
C ALA A 7 -6.20 -21.95 15.05
N ALA A 8 -5.45 -23.06 14.85
CA ALA A 8 -4.72 -23.73 15.91
C ALA A 8 -3.28 -23.21 16.13
N GLY A 9 -2.85 -22.19 15.40
CA GLY A 9 -1.54 -21.57 15.54
C GLY A 9 -1.36 -20.86 16.91
N GLU A 10 -0.14 -20.85 17.43
CA GLU A 10 0.17 -20.24 18.74
C GLU A 10 0.23 -18.71 18.73
N GLY A 11 0.52 -18.10 17.58
CA GLY A 11 0.64 -16.63 17.47
C GLY A 11 1.84 -16.03 18.22
N SER A 12 2.92 -16.80 18.40
CA SER A 12 4.04 -16.45 19.25
C SER A 12 4.75 -15.13 18.89
N ARG A 13 4.79 -14.73 17.60
CA ARG A 13 5.40 -13.46 17.18
C ARG A 13 4.64 -12.27 17.75
N LEU A 14 3.33 -12.25 17.63
CA LEU A 14 2.46 -11.20 18.18
C LEU A 14 2.54 -11.13 19.70
N GLU A 15 2.65 -12.28 20.37
CA GLU A 15 2.83 -12.34 21.82
C GLU A 15 4.17 -11.72 22.26
N HIS A 16 5.26 -11.96 21.54
CA HIS A 16 6.56 -11.30 21.77
C HIS A 16 6.50 -9.77 21.57
N GLU A 17 5.60 -9.29 20.72
CA GLU A 17 5.37 -7.87 20.49
C GLU A 17 4.33 -7.25 21.45
N GLY A 18 3.92 -8.00 22.48
CA GLY A 18 3.07 -7.55 23.56
C GLY A 18 1.56 -7.68 23.30
N ILE A 19 1.14 -8.34 22.22
CA ILE A 19 -0.26 -8.68 21.95
C ILE A 19 -0.57 -10.00 22.62
N ARG A 20 -1.40 -9.96 23.67
CA ARG A 20 -1.74 -11.13 24.48
C ARG A 20 -2.99 -11.87 23.99
N GLU A 21 -3.82 -11.21 23.20
CA GLU A 21 -5.00 -11.81 22.59
C GLU A 21 -4.59 -12.95 21.67
N PRO A 22 -5.30 -14.10 21.70
CA PRO A 22 -5.12 -15.15 20.71
C PRO A 22 -5.33 -14.60 19.30
N LYS A 23 -4.50 -15.04 18.35
CA LYS A 23 -4.53 -14.55 16.97
C LYS A 23 -5.95 -14.53 16.38
N PRO A 24 -6.80 -15.56 16.53
CA PRO A 24 -8.18 -15.53 16.02
C PRO A 24 -9.07 -14.42 16.58
N LEU A 25 -8.75 -13.91 17.79
CA LEU A 25 -9.54 -12.89 18.49
C LEU A 25 -8.98 -11.47 18.31
N ILE A 26 -7.84 -11.30 17.63
CA ILE A 26 -7.32 -9.98 17.27
C ILE A 26 -8.36 -9.25 16.43
N ARG A 27 -8.56 -7.98 16.74
CA ARG A 27 -9.56 -7.14 16.08
C ARG A 27 -8.94 -6.27 15.00
N ILE A 28 -9.59 -6.26 13.84
CA ILE A 28 -9.32 -5.35 12.73
C ILE A 28 -10.58 -4.53 12.50
N GLY A 29 -10.48 -3.21 12.66
CA GLY A 29 -11.66 -2.33 12.55
C GLY A 29 -12.79 -2.67 13.54
N GLY A 30 -12.45 -3.25 14.72
CA GLY A 30 -13.41 -3.64 15.75
C GLY A 30 -13.99 -5.05 15.63
N GLU A 31 -13.77 -5.77 14.51
CA GLU A 31 -14.24 -7.16 14.27
C GLU A 31 -13.07 -8.14 14.47
N CYS A 32 -13.30 -9.26 15.17
CA CYS A 32 -12.29 -10.32 15.33
C CYS A 32 -11.95 -10.96 13.98
N LEU A 33 -10.71 -11.39 13.79
CA LEU A 33 -10.28 -12.08 12.56
C LEU A 33 -11.17 -13.28 12.23
N ILE A 34 -11.47 -14.11 13.24
CA ILE A 34 -12.31 -15.29 13.03
C ILE A 34 -13.77 -14.93 12.74
N ASP A 35 -14.32 -13.91 13.40
CA ASP A 35 -15.71 -13.46 13.17
C ASP A 35 -15.87 -12.91 11.74
N ARG A 36 -14.86 -12.16 11.28
CA ARG A 36 -14.80 -11.64 9.92
C ARG A 36 -14.86 -12.77 8.89
N LEU A 37 -14.06 -13.83 9.05
CA LEU A 37 -14.07 -14.96 8.14
C LEU A 37 -15.42 -15.68 8.16
N ILE A 38 -15.98 -15.94 9.35
CA ILE A 38 -17.30 -16.59 9.51
C ILE A 38 -18.37 -15.76 8.80
N ARG A 39 -18.43 -14.46 9.04
CA ARG A 39 -19.38 -13.54 8.40
C ARG A 39 -19.27 -13.59 6.88
N ILE A 40 -18.05 -13.51 6.34
CA ILE A 40 -17.79 -13.57 4.90
C ILE A 40 -18.26 -14.92 4.32
N PHE A 41 -17.97 -16.03 5.00
CA PHE A 41 -18.37 -17.36 4.52
C PHE A 41 -19.89 -17.54 4.53
N LEU A 42 -20.57 -17.07 5.58
CA LEU A 42 -22.04 -17.07 5.63
C LEU A 42 -22.62 -16.22 4.51
N SER A 43 -22.08 -15.04 4.25
CA SER A 43 -22.51 -14.17 3.15
C SER A 43 -22.26 -14.76 1.77
N CYS A 44 -21.33 -15.73 1.66
CA CYS A 44 -21.05 -16.51 0.46
C CYS A 44 -21.83 -17.83 0.38
N GLY A 45 -22.79 -18.05 1.26
CA GLY A 45 -23.64 -19.25 1.26
C GLY A 45 -22.94 -20.49 1.84
N ALA A 46 -22.24 -20.33 2.97
CA ALA A 46 -21.70 -21.48 3.70
C ALA A 46 -22.81 -22.38 4.23
N ASP A 47 -22.74 -23.67 3.88
CA ASP A 47 -23.56 -24.72 4.51
C ASP A 47 -22.84 -25.29 5.74
N LYS A 48 -21.51 -25.13 5.79
CA LYS A 48 -20.66 -25.67 6.83
C LYS A 48 -19.36 -24.88 6.93
N ILE A 49 -18.97 -24.53 8.16
CA ILE A 49 -17.71 -23.86 8.50
C ILE A 49 -16.98 -24.71 9.53
N CYS A 50 -15.86 -25.30 9.15
CA CYS A 50 -15.05 -26.16 10.00
C CYS A 50 -13.83 -25.40 10.51
N VAL A 51 -13.72 -25.19 11.83
CA VAL A 51 -12.61 -24.46 12.44
C VAL A 51 -11.82 -25.39 13.35
N VAL A 52 -10.51 -25.47 13.15
CA VAL A 52 -9.60 -26.13 14.10
C VAL A 52 -8.95 -25.11 15.01
N VAL A 53 -9.05 -25.34 16.31
CA VAL A 53 -8.43 -24.52 17.37
C VAL A 53 -7.56 -25.40 18.26
N ASN A 54 -6.58 -24.80 18.96
CA ASN A 54 -5.77 -25.54 19.94
C ASN A 54 -6.42 -25.53 21.34
N SER A 55 -6.03 -26.48 22.18
CA SER A 55 -6.55 -26.59 23.56
C SER A 55 -5.94 -25.56 24.52
N ARG A 56 -4.79 -24.97 24.14
CA ARG A 56 -4.05 -24.01 24.98
C ARG A 56 -4.68 -22.63 25.05
N ARG A 57 -5.63 -22.35 24.14
CA ARG A 57 -6.37 -21.08 24.04
C ARG A 57 -7.86 -21.34 24.11
N PRO A 58 -8.38 -21.80 25.28
CA PRO A 58 -9.78 -22.19 25.45
C PRO A 58 -10.74 -21.02 25.23
N GLU A 59 -10.28 -19.77 25.38
CA GLU A 59 -11.01 -18.55 25.08
C GLU A 59 -11.47 -18.46 23.63
N VAL A 60 -10.69 -18.98 22.67
CA VAL A 60 -11.08 -19.03 21.25
C VAL A 60 -12.27 -19.96 21.05
N LYS A 61 -12.22 -21.16 21.63
CA LYS A 61 -13.35 -22.10 21.59
C LYS A 61 -14.60 -21.51 22.21
N ALA A 62 -14.48 -20.93 23.43
CA ALA A 62 -15.59 -20.31 24.13
C ALA A 62 -16.22 -19.16 23.33
N HIS A 63 -15.39 -18.33 22.66
CA HIS A 63 -15.87 -17.28 21.79
C HIS A 63 -16.68 -17.86 20.62
N LEU A 64 -16.14 -18.85 19.89
CA LEU A 64 -16.81 -19.49 18.76
C LEU A 64 -18.16 -20.13 19.16
N GLU A 65 -18.21 -20.80 20.32
CA GLU A 65 -19.45 -21.39 20.86
C GLU A 65 -20.48 -20.30 21.20
N SER A 66 -20.03 -19.12 21.63
CA SER A 66 -20.93 -17.99 21.95
C SER A 66 -21.63 -17.40 20.72
N LEU A 67 -21.08 -17.58 19.51
CA LEU A 67 -21.69 -17.11 18.27
C LEU A 67 -23.00 -17.81 17.92
N ARG A 68 -23.25 -19.01 18.48
CA ARG A 68 -24.46 -19.82 18.22
C ARG A 68 -24.79 -19.99 16.75
N CYS A 69 -23.76 -20.17 15.91
CA CYS A 69 -23.88 -20.32 14.47
C CYS A 69 -24.08 -21.83 14.14
N PRO A 70 -25.22 -22.26 13.58
CA PRO A 70 -25.49 -23.65 13.28
C PRO A 70 -24.52 -24.27 12.27
N GLU A 71 -24.01 -23.50 11.34
CA GLU A 71 -23.08 -23.92 10.31
C GLU A 71 -21.66 -24.14 10.85
N LEU A 72 -21.36 -23.68 12.08
CA LEU A 72 -20.02 -23.69 12.67
C LEU A 72 -19.76 -25.04 13.38
N HIS A 73 -18.68 -25.71 12.99
CA HIS A 73 -18.18 -26.93 13.57
C HIS A 73 -16.74 -26.76 14.06
N ILE A 74 -16.54 -26.96 15.36
CA ILE A 74 -15.26 -26.68 16.04
C ILE A 74 -14.56 -28.02 16.33
N VAL A 75 -13.30 -28.12 15.91
CA VAL A 75 -12.38 -29.21 16.27
C VAL A 75 -11.29 -28.65 17.18
N VAL A 76 -11.09 -29.25 18.34
CA VAL A 76 -9.98 -28.94 19.24
C VAL A 76 -8.88 -29.96 19.00
N ALA A 77 -7.71 -29.48 18.53
CA ALA A 77 -6.57 -30.34 18.25
C ALA A 77 -5.23 -29.60 18.43
N ASP A 78 -4.37 -30.16 19.26
CA ASP A 78 -3.00 -29.68 19.40
C ASP A 78 -2.13 -30.33 18.32
N THR A 79 -1.78 -29.58 17.31
CA THR A 79 -1.14 -30.09 16.10
C THR A 79 0.22 -29.45 15.88
N PRO A 80 1.22 -30.22 15.41
CA PRO A 80 2.59 -29.72 15.25
C PRO A 80 2.76 -28.80 14.02
N SER A 81 1.75 -28.73 13.14
CA SER A 81 1.85 -27.88 11.93
C SER A 81 0.49 -27.65 11.27
N SER A 82 0.43 -26.70 10.34
CA SER A 82 -0.77 -26.40 9.53
C SER A 82 -1.28 -27.59 8.72
N MET A 83 -0.39 -28.47 8.22
CA MET A 83 -0.79 -29.71 7.53
C MET A 83 -1.52 -30.67 8.49
N HIS A 84 -1.02 -30.79 9.72
CA HIS A 84 -1.69 -31.63 10.74
C HIS A 84 -3.00 -31.03 11.22
N SER A 85 -3.09 -29.70 11.27
CA SER A 85 -4.35 -29.00 11.55
C SER A 85 -5.39 -29.26 10.47
N LEU A 86 -4.99 -29.21 9.19
CA LEU A 86 -5.88 -29.55 8.07
C LEU A 86 -6.33 -31.02 8.15
N ARG A 87 -5.41 -31.96 8.47
CA ARG A 87 -5.74 -33.38 8.66
C ARG A 87 -6.75 -33.57 9.80
N ALA A 88 -6.63 -32.81 10.88
CA ALA A 88 -7.56 -32.90 12.01
C ALA A 88 -9.00 -32.53 11.63
N LEU A 89 -9.21 -31.72 10.61
CA LEU A 89 -10.51 -31.35 10.05
C LEU A 89 -11.09 -32.44 9.11
N ALA A 90 -10.26 -33.33 8.56
CA ALA A 90 -10.69 -34.31 7.54
C ALA A 90 -11.95 -35.07 7.89
N PRO A 91 -12.17 -35.57 9.13
CA PRO A 91 -13.39 -36.34 9.49
C PRO A 91 -14.69 -35.56 9.34
N ILE A 92 -14.64 -34.22 9.40
CA ILE A 92 -15.82 -33.36 9.32
C ILE A 92 -15.96 -32.61 8.01
N LEU A 93 -14.96 -32.59 7.13
CA LEU A 93 -15.00 -31.86 5.85
C LEU A 93 -15.93 -32.51 4.82
N GLY A 94 -16.13 -33.82 4.91
CA GLY A 94 -16.97 -34.59 3.98
C GLY A 94 -16.24 -34.93 2.67
N ASP A 95 -17.03 -35.28 1.65
CA ASP A 95 -16.58 -35.81 0.36
C ASP A 95 -16.67 -34.80 -0.81
N LYS A 96 -16.96 -33.54 -0.51
CA LYS A 96 -17.10 -32.46 -1.49
C LYS A 96 -15.89 -31.51 -1.46
N PRO A 97 -15.65 -30.77 -2.53
CA PRO A 97 -14.67 -29.67 -2.50
C PRO A 97 -15.00 -28.66 -1.41
N PHE A 98 -13.96 -28.13 -0.79
CA PHE A 98 -14.06 -27.10 0.26
C PHE A 98 -13.00 -26.02 0.04
N VAL A 99 -13.20 -24.87 0.68
CA VAL A 99 -12.21 -23.77 0.68
C VAL A 99 -11.54 -23.71 2.03
N LEU A 100 -10.21 -23.81 2.03
CA LEU A 100 -9.35 -23.68 3.19
C LEU A 100 -8.78 -22.27 3.25
N THR A 101 -8.73 -21.68 4.45
CA THR A 101 -7.94 -20.46 4.74
C THR A 101 -7.28 -20.56 6.12
N THR A 102 -6.23 -19.76 6.32
CA THR A 102 -5.68 -19.51 7.65
C THR A 102 -6.45 -18.36 8.31
N VAL A 103 -6.49 -18.34 9.65
CA VAL A 103 -7.29 -17.36 10.40
C VAL A 103 -6.77 -15.93 10.31
N ASP A 104 -5.50 -15.78 10.01
CA ASP A 104 -4.75 -14.53 9.93
C ASP A 104 -4.82 -13.82 8.57
N THR A 105 -5.42 -14.47 7.59
CA THR A 105 -5.52 -13.96 6.22
C THR A 105 -6.61 -12.89 6.11
N VAL A 106 -6.23 -11.69 5.69
CA VAL A 106 -7.13 -10.55 5.49
C VAL A 106 -7.19 -10.18 4.02
N PHE A 107 -8.39 -10.09 3.49
CA PHE A 107 -8.69 -9.79 2.08
C PHE A 107 -10.00 -9.01 1.96
N ARG A 108 -10.26 -8.40 0.81
CA ARG A 108 -11.55 -7.77 0.51
C ARG A 108 -12.60 -8.82 0.15
N GLU A 109 -13.81 -8.65 0.66
CA GLU A 109 -14.91 -9.61 0.44
C GLU A 109 -15.27 -9.75 -1.04
N GLU A 110 -15.20 -8.66 -1.80
CA GLU A 110 -15.47 -8.63 -3.24
C GLU A 110 -14.52 -9.56 -4.01
N ASP A 111 -13.21 -9.51 -3.70
CA ASP A 111 -12.20 -10.37 -4.32
C ASP A 111 -12.42 -11.82 -3.96
N PHE A 112 -12.79 -12.10 -2.70
CA PHE A 112 -13.11 -13.45 -2.27
C PHE A 112 -14.34 -14.03 -2.97
N ARG A 113 -15.38 -13.22 -3.19
CA ARG A 113 -16.57 -13.63 -3.96
C ARG A 113 -16.22 -13.96 -5.41
N ARG A 114 -15.30 -13.24 -6.03
CA ARG A 114 -14.77 -13.50 -7.38
C ARG A 114 -13.94 -14.78 -7.40
N TYR A 115 -13.03 -14.94 -6.43
CA TYR A 115 -12.23 -16.15 -6.25
C TYR A 115 -13.09 -17.40 -6.16
N LEU A 116 -14.17 -17.37 -5.39
CA LEU A 116 -15.08 -18.53 -5.25
C LEU A 116 -15.70 -19.00 -6.57
N ARG A 117 -15.78 -18.14 -7.57
CA ARG A 117 -16.31 -18.53 -8.90
C ARG A 117 -15.25 -19.10 -9.83
N GLU A 118 -14.02 -18.61 -9.74
CA GLU A 118 -13.04 -18.80 -10.82
C GLU A 118 -11.72 -19.41 -10.39
N GLY A 119 -11.40 -19.42 -9.08
CA GLY A 119 -10.07 -19.77 -8.58
C GLY A 119 -9.99 -21.10 -7.85
N ASP A 120 -8.80 -21.71 -7.88
CA ASP A 120 -8.44 -22.82 -7.01
C ASP A 120 -7.51 -22.33 -5.89
N PHE A 121 -6.50 -21.50 -6.22
CA PHE A 121 -5.55 -20.95 -5.27
C PHE A 121 -5.54 -19.43 -5.39
N ALA A 122 -5.83 -18.73 -4.31
CA ALA A 122 -5.68 -17.29 -4.27
C ALA A 122 -4.19 -16.92 -4.21
N VAL A 123 -3.82 -15.99 -5.07
CA VAL A 123 -2.47 -15.45 -5.17
C VAL A 123 -2.52 -13.93 -5.15
N THR A 124 -1.44 -13.27 -4.76
CA THR A 124 -1.36 -11.81 -4.76
C THR A 124 -0.02 -11.34 -5.32
N PRO A 125 0.02 -10.23 -6.09
CA PRO A 125 1.27 -9.59 -6.47
C PRO A 125 1.92 -8.84 -5.31
N TRP A 126 1.20 -8.68 -4.19
CA TRP A 126 1.66 -7.98 -3.01
C TRP A 126 2.56 -8.87 -2.15
N VAL A 127 3.78 -8.42 -1.88
CA VAL A 127 4.77 -9.15 -1.07
C VAL A 127 5.03 -8.37 0.21
N ASP A 128 4.53 -8.89 1.33
CA ASP A 128 4.74 -8.31 2.68
C ASP A 128 5.17 -9.41 3.68
N ASP A 129 5.59 -10.59 3.20
CA ASP A 129 6.07 -11.71 4.01
C ASP A 129 7.61 -11.76 3.96
N GLU A 130 8.23 -12.07 5.11
CA GLU A 130 9.68 -12.29 5.22
C GLU A 130 10.18 -13.49 4.40
N LYS A 131 9.32 -14.50 4.21
CA LYS A 131 9.63 -15.76 3.50
C LYS A 131 8.48 -16.15 2.57
N PRO A 132 8.15 -15.33 1.58
CA PRO A 132 7.02 -15.58 0.70
C PRO A 132 7.18 -16.91 -0.05
N LEU A 133 6.08 -17.58 -0.33
CA LEU A 133 6.05 -18.68 -1.27
C LEU A 133 5.70 -18.12 -2.64
N TRP A 134 6.71 -18.01 -3.49
CA TRP A 134 6.59 -17.48 -4.83
C TRP A 134 5.88 -18.45 -5.77
N ILE A 135 5.11 -17.92 -6.72
CA ILE A 135 4.28 -18.69 -7.64
C ILE A 135 4.53 -18.23 -9.07
N ASP A 136 4.92 -19.22 -9.92
CA ASP A 136 4.93 -19.08 -11.37
C ASP A 136 3.61 -19.59 -11.95
N THR A 137 3.16 -18.95 -13.04
CA THR A 137 1.97 -19.34 -13.77
C THR A 137 2.26 -19.42 -15.27
N ASP A 138 1.51 -20.27 -15.98
CA ASP A 138 1.50 -20.28 -17.44
C ASP A 138 0.60 -19.18 -18.02
N GLY A 139 0.59 -19.04 -19.37
CA GLY A 139 -0.26 -18.07 -20.07
C GLY A 139 -1.77 -18.29 -19.90
N GLY A 140 -2.19 -19.45 -19.38
CA GLY A 140 -3.58 -19.78 -19.04
C GLY A 140 -3.94 -19.52 -17.59
N GLY A 141 -3.00 -19.01 -16.78
CA GLY A 141 -3.21 -18.74 -15.36
C GLY A 141 -3.14 -19.97 -14.46
N PHE A 142 -2.56 -21.09 -14.93
CA PHE A 142 -2.34 -22.26 -14.09
C PHE A 142 -0.95 -22.21 -13.45
N ILE A 143 -0.89 -22.61 -12.17
CA ILE A 143 0.35 -22.64 -11.40
C ILE A 143 1.28 -23.71 -11.98
N THR A 144 2.51 -23.30 -12.29
CA THR A 144 3.56 -24.17 -12.84
C THR A 144 4.63 -24.51 -11.80
N ALA A 145 4.88 -23.61 -10.83
CA ALA A 145 5.84 -23.87 -9.78
C ALA A 145 5.53 -23.07 -8.50
N PHE A 146 5.93 -23.65 -7.37
CA PHE A 146 6.04 -23.00 -6.07
C PHE A 146 7.51 -22.89 -5.68
N ARG A 147 8.04 -21.67 -5.49
CA ARG A 147 9.47 -21.40 -5.24
C ARG A 147 9.69 -20.75 -3.88
N ASP A 148 10.80 -21.05 -3.26
CA ASP A 148 11.24 -20.36 -2.02
C ASP A 148 11.99 -19.05 -2.33
N GLU A 149 12.44 -18.86 -3.57
CA GLU A 149 13.18 -17.70 -4.05
C GLU A 149 12.46 -17.04 -5.23
N GLY A 150 12.44 -15.70 -5.25
CA GLY A 150 11.81 -14.87 -6.28
C GLY A 150 12.80 -13.94 -6.98
N PRO A 151 12.30 -13.00 -7.79
CA PRO A 151 10.88 -12.64 -7.91
C PRO A 151 10.10 -13.50 -8.91
N CYS A 152 8.86 -13.83 -8.56
CA CYS A 152 7.84 -14.36 -9.47
C CYS A 152 6.66 -13.39 -9.51
N PRO A 153 5.70 -13.53 -10.46
CA PRO A 153 4.56 -12.61 -10.58
C PRO A 153 3.69 -12.54 -9.32
N TYR A 154 3.62 -13.63 -8.57
CA TYR A 154 2.72 -13.75 -7.42
C TYR A 154 3.38 -14.45 -6.23
N VAL A 155 2.74 -14.27 -5.07
CA VAL A 155 2.97 -15.08 -3.86
C VAL A 155 1.67 -15.75 -3.43
N SER A 156 1.79 -16.84 -2.65
CA SER A 156 0.64 -17.59 -2.11
C SER A 156 -0.14 -16.74 -1.12
N GLY A 157 -1.47 -16.69 -1.29
CA GLY A 157 -2.37 -15.91 -0.44
C GLY A 157 -3.03 -16.69 0.70
N GLY A 158 -2.61 -17.91 0.99
CA GLY A 158 -3.17 -18.68 2.12
C GLY A 158 -4.59 -19.20 1.95
N ILE A 159 -5.20 -19.09 0.76
CA ILE A 159 -6.58 -19.51 0.47
C ILE A 159 -6.57 -20.54 -0.65
N TYR A 160 -7.15 -21.69 -0.41
CA TYR A 160 -7.08 -22.84 -1.31
C TYR A 160 -8.42 -23.55 -1.46
N ARG A 161 -8.85 -23.84 -2.69
CA ARG A 161 -9.93 -24.78 -2.96
C ARG A 161 -9.33 -26.18 -3.04
N LEU A 162 -9.70 -27.03 -2.11
CA LEU A 162 -9.20 -28.39 -2.01
C LEU A 162 -10.31 -29.41 -2.29
N THR A 163 -9.90 -30.57 -2.77
CA THR A 163 -10.79 -31.69 -3.10
C THR A 163 -10.38 -32.94 -2.30
N PRO A 164 -11.28 -33.94 -2.11
CA PRO A 164 -10.94 -35.16 -1.42
C PRO A 164 -9.71 -35.91 -1.98
N PRO A 165 -9.46 -35.98 -3.32
CA PRO A 165 -8.21 -36.55 -3.84
C PRO A 165 -6.97 -35.80 -3.40
N MET A 166 -7.02 -34.47 -3.26
CA MET A 166 -5.88 -33.67 -2.76
C MET A 166 -5.58 -34.00 -1.29
N MET A 167 -6.59 -34.34 -0.49
CA MET A 167 -6.39 -34.78 0.90
C MET A 167 -5.61 -36.09 1.01
N GLN A 168 -5.66 -36.96 -0.01
CA GLN A 168 -4.82 -38.15 -0.06
C GLN A 168 -3.34 -37.80 -0.27
N VAL A 169 -3.04 -36.74 -1.05
CA VAL A 169 -1.69 -36.22 -1.18
C VAL A 169 -1.19 -35.63 0.15
N LEU A 170 -2.07 -34.93 0.89
CA LEU A 170 -1.74 -34.43 2.24
C LEU A 170 -1.32 -35.57 3.16
N GLU A 171 -2.07 -36.66 3.19
CA GLU A 171 -1.75 -37.85 4.00
C GLU A 171 -0.41 -38.48 3.61
N GLN A 172 -0.09 -38.52 2.32
CA GLN A 172 1.20 -39.03 1.84
C GLN A 172 2.36 -38.11 2.29
N CYS A 173 2.19 -36.78 2.22
CA CYS A 173 3.18 -35.82 2.69
C CYS A 173 3.45 -36.01 4.21
N ILE A 174 2.39 -36.11 5.00
CA ILE A 174 2.51 -36.32 6.45
C ILE A 174 3.22 -37.63 6.77
N ARG A 175 2.92 -38.72 6.06
CA ARG A 175 3.60 -40.03 6.24
C ARG A 175 5.10 -39.96 5.90
N ARG A 176 5.50 -39.07 5.00
CA ARG A 176 6.92 -38.78 4.69
C ARG A 176 7.59 -37.86 5.69
N GLY A 177 6.87 -37.40 6.75
CA GLY A 177 7.40 -36.51 7.77
C GLY A 177 7.40 -35.02 7.35
N GLU A 178 6.72 -34.67 6.26
CA GLU A 178 6.61 -33.30 5.85
C GLU A 178 5.58 -32.56 6.73
N ALA A 179 5.88 -31.27 7.07
CA ALA A 179 5.05 -30.51 8.01
C ALA A 179 4.60 -29.16 7.46
N ARG A 180 5.30 -28.60 6.47
CA ARG A 180 5.01 -27.25 5.96
C ARG A 180 3.99 -27.30 4.83
N MET A 181 2.99 -26.41 4.85
CA MET A 181 1.96 -26.31 3.82
C MET A 181 2.56 -26.16 2.41
N ARG A 182 3.68 -25.45 2.24
CA ARG A 182 4.37 -25.31 0.95
C ARG A 182 4.84 -26.65 0.35
N ASN A 183 5.12 -27.64 1.18
CA ASN A 183 5.50 -28.98 0.70
C ASN A 183 4.27 -29.70 0.12
N PHE A 184 3.12 -29.58 0.78
CA PHE A 184 1.86 -30.08 0.28
C PHE A 184 1.47 -29.44 -1.07
N GLN A 185 1.60 -28.12 -1.19
CA GLN A 185 1.34 -27.40 -2.44
C GLN A 185 2.21 -27.91 -3.60
N ARG A 186 3.50 -28.10 -3.37
CA ARG A 186 4.43 -28.69 -4.36
C ARG A 186 4.05 -30.12 -4.69
N ALA A 187 3.65 -30.91 -3.70
CA ALA A 187 3.22 -32.29 -3.89
C ALA A 187 1.93 -32.40 -4.74
N LEU A 188 1.03 -31.42 -4.64
CA LEU A 188 -0.15 -31.36 -5.52
C LEU A 188 0.25 -31.23 -7.00
N LEU A 189 1.18 -30.34 -7.32
CA LEU A 189 1.68 -30.20 -8.69
C LEU A 189 2.39 -31.48 -9.15
N ALA A 190 3.23 -32.07 -8.30
CA ALA A 190 3.92 -33.33 -8.60
C ALA A 190 2.96 -34.52 -8.80
N ALA A 191 1.79 -34.49 -8.15
CA ALA A 191 0.72 -35.46 -8.32
C ALA A 191 -0.15 -35.19 -9.57
N GLY A 192 0.17 -34.17 -10.37
CA GLY A 192 -0.50 -33.84 -11.63
C GLY A 192 -1.77 -32.98 -11.47
N PHE A 193 -2.03 -32.41 -10.31
CA PHE A 193 -3.16 -31.48 -10.17
C PHE A 193 -2.88 -30.18 -10.92
N ARG A 194 -3.84 -29.76 -11.75
CA ARG A 194 -3.86 -28.45 -12.38
C ARG A 194 -4.53 -27.45 -11.43
N LEU A 195 -3.78 -26.49 -10.95
CA LEU A 195 -4.24 -25.51 -9.96
C LEU A 195 -4.34 -24.15 -10.64
N ARG A 196 -5.53 -23.55 -10.68
CA ARG A 196 -5.74 -22.25 -11.26
C ARG A 196 -5.43 -21.17 -10.21
N ALA A 197 -4.45 -20.32 -10.51
CA ALA A 197 -4.16 -19.13 -9.74
C ALA A 197 -5.27 -18.08 -9.94
N PHE A 198 -5.76 -17.52 -8.85
CA PHE A 198 -6.68 -16.37 -8.89
C PHE A 198 -6.01 -15.16 -8.26
N PRO A 199 -5.61 -14.15 -9.04
CA PRO A 199 -5.01 -12.94 -8.51
C PRO A 199 -6.03 -12.12 -7.72
N MET A 200 -5.75 -11.90 -6.44
CA MET A 200 -6.40 -10.92 -5.59
C MET A 200 -5.49 -9.70 -5.50
N GLU A 201 -6.05 -8.50 -5.50
CA GLU A 201 -5.29 -7.25 -5.44
C GLU A 201 -4.29 -7.24 -4.28
N ARG A 202 -4.78 -7.58 -3.10
CA ARG A 202 -3.98 -7.68 -1.89
C ARG A 202 -4.55 -8.75 -0.95
N ILE A 203 -3.64 -9.53 -0.39
CA ILE A 203 -3.90 -10.44 0.72
C ILE A 203 -2.83 -10.12 1.78
N LEU A 204 -3.25 -9.91 3.01
CA LEU A 204 -2.38 -9.61 4.14
C LEU A 204 -2.46 -10.72 5.16
N ASP A 205 -1.33 -11.09 5.74
CA ASP A 205 -1.26 -11.99 6.89
C ASP A 205 -0.92 -11.18 8.15
N ILE A 206 -1.66 -11.43 9.23
CA ILE A 206 -1.46 -10.72 10.51
C ILE A 206 -0.44 -11.49 11.35
N ASP A 207 0.81 -11.26 11.12
CA ASP A 207 1.93 -11.90 11.83
C ASP A 207 2.61 -10.96 12.85
N HIS A 208 2.56 -9.65 12.62
CA HIS A 208 3.16 -8.61 13.43
C HIS A 208 2.13 -7.56 13.87
N ARG A 209 2.45 -6.83 14.95
CA ARG A 209 1.60 -5.72 15.42
C ARG A 209 1.37 -4.65 14.35
N SER A 210 2.37 -4.38 13.52
CA SER A 210 2.27 -3.43 12.40
C SER A 210 1.24 -3.85 11.36
N ASP A 211 0.98 -5.15 11.20
CA ASP A 211 0.08 -5.66 10.18
C ASP A 211 -1.39 -5.36 10.52
N ILE A 212 -1.70 -5.15 11.80
CA ILE A 212 -3.04 -4.73 12.26
C ILE A 212 -3.40 -3.39 11.61
N ALA A 213 -2.53 -2.38 11.74
CA ALA A 213 -2.78 -1.06 11.16
C ALA A 213 -2.81 -1.11 9.62
N LYS A 214 -1.94 -1.92 8.98
CA LYS A 214 -1.98 -2.13 7.54
C LYS A 214 -3.32 -2.73 7.09
N ALA A 215 -3.82 -3.74 7.81
CA ALA A 215 -5.10 -4.37 7.51
C ALA A 215 -6.29 -3.42 7.74
N GLU A 216 -6.29 -2.64 8.81
CA GLU A 216 -7.30 -1.62 9.06
C GLU A 216 -7.33 -0.56 7.95
N SER A 217 -6.18 -0.09 7.54
CA SER A 217 -6.05 0.83 6.42
C SER A 217 -6.57 0.20 5.11
N PHE A 218 -6.11 -1.00 4.78
CA PHE A 218 -6.53 -1.72 3.58
C PHE A 218 -8.04 -1.97 3.50
N LEU A 219 -8.67 -2.29 4.63
CA LEU A 219 -10.12 -2.52 4.69
C LEU A 219 -10.94 -1.23 4.80
N SER A 220 -10.32 -0.13 5.19
CA SER A 220 -11.01 1.16 5.28
C SER A 220 -11.43 1.67 3.90
N ARG A 221 -12.60 2.32 3.85
CA ARG A 221 -13.08 3.07 2.69
C ARG A 221 -13.06 4.59 2.95
N ASP A 222 -12.39 5.02 4.02
CA ASP A 222 -12.26 6.43 4.37
C ASP A 222 -10.93 6.99 3.87
N ILE A 223 -10.98 8.09 3.13
CA ILE A 223 -9.81 8.86 2.70
C ILE A 223 -9.94 10.28 3.23
N LEU A 224 -8.84 10.81 3.77
CA LEU A 224 -8.75 12.18 4.24
C LEU A 224 -7.94 13.02 3.24
N LEU A 225 -8.54 14.10 2.75
CA LEU A 225 -7.87 15.11 1.93
C LEU A 225 -7.44 16.27 2.85
N VAL A 226 -6.16 16.61 2.82
CA VAL A 226 -5.59 17.74 3.58
C VAL A 226 -5.15 18.81 2.62
N HIS A 227 -5.92 19.89 2.54
CA HIS A 227 -5.64 21.02 1.68
C HIS A 227 -4.48 21.88 2.21
N ARG A 228 -3.66 22.38 1.29
CA ARG A 228 -2.60 23.33 1.59
C ARG A 228 -3.19 24.67 2.08
N SER A 229 -2.50 25.31 3.01
CA SER A 229 -2.80 26.68 3.42
C SER A 229 -2.75 27.65 2.26
N MET A 230 -3.67 28.60 2.24
CA MET A 230 -3.65 29.71 1.27
C MET A 230 -2.34 30.52 1.33
N ARG A 231 -1.64 30.50 2.45
CA ARG A 231 -0.32 31.09 2.61
C ARG A 231 0.72 30.53 1.64
N TYR A 232 0.63 29.22 1.30
CA TYR A 232 1.60 28.53 0.44
C TYR A 232 1.12 28.38 -1.02
N THR A 233 -0.10 28.77 -1.36
CA THR A 233 -0.67 28.61 -2.71
C THR A 233 -0.47 29.82 -3.61
N LYS A 234 0.15 30.89 -3.14
CA LYS A 234 0.21 32.20 -3.83
C LYS A 234 -1.18 32.70 -4.28
N GLY A 235 -2.25 32.33 -3.56
CA GLY A 235 -3.63 32.68 -3.85
C GLY A 235 -4.26 31.97 -5.05
N ARG A 236 -3.68 30.88 -5.55
CA ARG A 236 -4.22 30.12 -6.68
C ARG A 236 -5.21 29.05 -6.21
N PRO A 237 -6.38 28.92 -6.84
CA PRO A 237 -7.34 27.88 -6.51
C PRO A 237 -6.95 26.49 -7.05
N ASP A 238 -5.87 26.38 -7.85
CA ASP A 238 -5.49 25.16 -8.59
C ASP A 238 -5.30 23.94 -7.69
N ASP A 239 -4.65 24.11 -6.53
CA ASP A 239 -4.40 23.01 -5.58
C ASP A 239 -5.72 22.41 -5.08
N ARG A 240 -6.68 23.29 -4.72
CA ARG A 240 -7.99 22.84 -4.25
C ARG A 240 -8.80 22.17 -5.37
N LEU A 241 -8.70 22.68 -6.59
CA LEU A 241 -9.37 22.09 -7.75
C LEU A 241 -8.85 20.69 -8.07
N LEU A 242 -7.54 20.44 -7.89
CA LEU A 242 -6.95 19.13 -8.09
C LEU A 242 -7.46 18.12 -7.04
N LEU A 243 -7.36 18.44 -5.74
CA LEU A 243 -7.81 17.55 -4.68
C LEU A 243 -9.32 17.28 -4.76
N ASN A 244 -10.13 18.28 -5.09
CA ASN A 244 -11.57 18.09 -5.31
C ASN A 244 -11.85 17.15 -6.49
N ALA A 245 -11.08 17.23 -7.58
CA ALA A 245 -11.21 16.31 -8.71
C ALA A 245 -10.83 14.87 -8.30
N VAL A 246 -9.75 14.71 -7.54
CA VAL A 246 -9.34 13.42 -6.98
C VAL A 246 -10.42 12.85 -6.06
N GLY A 247 -10.94 13.67 -5.13
CA GLY A 247 -11.99 13.25 -4.20
C GLY A 247 -13.26 12.78 -4.90
N ARG A 248 -13.69 13.47 -5.97
CA ARG A 248 -14.85 13.06 -6.78
C ARG A 248 -14.64 11.69 -7.42
N ILE A 249 -13.47 11.45 -8.03
CA ILE A 249 -13.15 10.16 -8.65
C ILE A 249 -13.15 9.04 -7.61
N LEU A 250 -12.54 9.28 -6.43
CA LEU A 250 -12.54 8.31 -5.34
C LEU A 250 -13.95 8.02 -4.79
N GLN A 251 -14.84 9.02 -4.76
CA GLN A 251 -16.25 8.80 -4.40
C GLN A 251 -16.99 7.92 -5.42
N GLU A 252 -16.68 8.04 -6.71
CA GLU A 252 -17.19 7.15 -7.76
C GLU A 252 -16.72 5.71 -7.60
N GLU A 253 -15.61 5.50 -6.89
CA GLU A 253 -15.04 4.19 -6.50
C GLU A 253 -15.45 3.73 -5.08
N ASP A 254 -16.57 4.27 -4.55
CA ASP A 254 -17.15 3.94 -3.24
C ASP A 254 -16.29 4.31 -2.02
N PHE A 255 -15.35 5.26 -2.14
CA PHE A 255 -14.64 5.80 -0.99
C PHE A 255 -15.42 6.95 -0.34
N ARG A 256 -15.36 7.01 0.99
CA ARG A 256 -15.89 8.11 1.78
C ARG A 256 -14.80 9.17 1.94
N ILE A 257 -15.03 10.34 1.39
CA ILE A 257 -14.07 11.43 1.40
C ILE A 257 -14.42 12.41 2.52
N SER A 258 -13.43 12.70 3.35
CA SER A 258 -13.45 13.82 4.29
C SER A 258 -12.34 14.79 3.95
N GLU A 259 -12.59 16.07 4.17
CA GLU A 259 -11.69 17.15 3.82
C GLU A 259 -11.36 18.01 5.04
N THR A 260 -10.12 18.47 5.12
CA THR A 260 -9.65 19.44 6.10
C THR A 260 -8.56 20.31 5.46
N SER A 261 -8.11 21.33 6.16
CA SER A 261 -6.91 22.09 5.77
C SER A 261 -5.79 21.84 6.77
N GLU A 262 -4.57 22.21 6.41
CA GLU A 262 -3.43 22.09 7.32
C GLU A 262 -3.58 22.95 8.58
N GLU A 263 -4.40 24.02 8.57
CA GLU A 263 -4.71 24.81 9.75
C GLU A 263 -5.71 24.16 10.70
N THR A 264 -6.55 23.25 10.19
CA THR A 264 -7.67 22.65 10.94
C THR A 264 -7.50 21.15 11.18
N LEU A 265 -6.44 20.54 10.68
CA LEU A 265 -6.13 19.14 10.94
C LEU A 265 -5.86 18.92 12.43
N THR A 266 -6.52 17.93 13.02
CA THR A 266 -6.31 17.52 14.42
C THR A 266 -5.86 16.06 14.50
N ALA A 267 -5.18 15.69 15.58
CA ALA A 267 -4.80 14.29 15.85
C ALA A 267 -6.02 13.35 15.90
N GLU A 268 -7.18 13.84 16.40
CA GLU A 268 -8.41 13.06 16.45
C GLU A 268 -8.90 12.61 15.07
N MET A 269 -8.75 13.44 14.04
CA MET A 269 -9.11 13.09 12.66
C MET A 269 -8.27 11.91 12.11
N LEU A 270 -7.07 11.70 12.68
CA LEU A 270 -6.14 10.64 12.30
C LEU A 270 -6.28 9.37 13.16
N HIS A 271 -7.12 9.36 14.21
CA HIS A 271 -7.29 8.20 15.08
C HIS A 271 -8.19 7.11 14.47
N ARG A 272 -9.10 7.46 13.57
CA ARG A 272 -9.96 6.47 12.90
C ARG A 272 -9.20 5.79 11.77
N PRO A 273 -9.52 4.53 11.43
CA PRO A 273 -8.91 3.86 10.28
C PRO A 273 -9.18 4.63 8.98
N LEU A 274 -8.10 5.00 8.29
CA LEU A 274 -8.14 5.64 6.98
C LEU A 274 -7.45 4.73 5.96
N HIS A 275 -8.01 4.65 4.75
CA HIS A 275 -7.34 3.99 3.64
C HIS A 275 -6.01 4.69 3.33
N CYS A 276 -6.07 6.01 3.22
CA CYS A 276 -4.89 6.88 3.16
C CYS A 276 -5.24 8.33 3.50
N VAL A 277 -4.21 9.14 3.62
CA VAL A 277 -4.28 10.60 3.70
C VAL A 277 -3.59 11.19 2.47
N LEU A 278 -4.32 11.94 1.66
CA LEU A 278 -3.75 12.71 0.55
C LEU A 278 -3.49 14.12 1.05
N SER A 279 -2.22 14.47 1.25
CA SER A 279 -1.86 15.71 1.93
C SER A 279 -1.00 16.63 1.06
N MET A 280 -1.49 17.84 0.88
CA MET A 280 -0.73 18.96 0.31
C MET A 280 -0.10 19.86 1.38
N ALA A 281 -0.11 19.46 2.65
CA ALA A 281 0.40 20.25 3.77
C ALA A 281 1.91 20.55 3.65
N ARG A 282 2.31 21.74 4.08
CA ARG A 282 3.70 22.21 4.18
C ARG A 282 4.02 22.79 5.54
N ASN A 283 3.02 23.08 6.35
CA ASN A 283 3.21 23.61 7.70
C ASN A 283 3.97 22.58 8.57
N PRO A 284 5.06 22.96 9.25
CA PRO A 284 5.85 22.04 10.08
C PRO A 284 5.05 21.33 11.17
N GLU A 285 4.09 22.01 11.80
CA GLU A 285 3.24 21.42 12.85
C GLU A 285 2.34 20.33 12.25
N THR A 286 1.73 20.58 11.10
CA THR A 286 0.89 19.62 10.39
C THR A 286 1.71 18.44 9.88
N LEU A 287 2.92 18.68 9.36
CA LEU A 287 3.83 17.62 8.94
C LEU A 287 4.25 16.74 10.12
N ALA A 288 4.44 17.32 11.31
CA ALA A 288 4.73 16.57 12.54
C ALA A 288 3.55 15.69 12.98
N LEU A 289 2.30 16.18 12.87
CA LEU A 289 1.10 15.35 13.10
C LEU A 289 1.02 14.19 12.11
N LEU A 290 1.21 14.46 10.83
CA LEU A 290 1.15 13.45 9.77
C LEU A 290 2.29 12.44 9.86
N ALA A 291 3.47 12.81 10.38
CA ALA A 291 4.59 11.89 10.58
C ALA A 291 4.29 10.82 11.65
N ASN A 292 3.36 11.11 12.57
CA ASN A 292 2.89 10.16 13.58
C ASN A 292 1.57 9.47 13.18
N CYS A 293 1.08 9.71 11.97
CA CYS A 293 -0.12 9.07 11.46
C CYS A 293 0.14 7.57 11.22
N PRO A 294 -0.70 6.66 11.74
CA PRO A 294 -0.53 5.23 11.51
C PRO A 294 -0.95 4.78 10.10
N TRP A 295 -1.61 5.66 9.35
CA TRP A 295 -2.13 5.39 8.01
C TRP A 295 -1.18 5.89 6.93
N PRO A 296 -1.24 5.33 5.70
CA PRO A 296 -0.45 5.84 4.56
C PRO A 296 -0.71 7.33 4.30
N VAL A 297 0.36 8.12 4.18
CA VAL A 297 0.29 9.55 3.84
C VAL A 297 1.02 9.80 2.53
N VAL A 298 0.35 10.43 1.57
CA VAL A 298 0.86 10.76 0.23
C VAL A 298 0.87 12.27 0.02
N ASN A 299 1.97 12.91 -0.23
CA ASN A 299 3.35 12.48 -0.05
C ASN A 299 3.67 12.36 1.44
N THR A 300 4.63 11.50 1.79
CA THR A 300 5.02 11.40 3.19
C THR A 300 5.62 12.72 3.70
N PRO A 301 5.47 13.06 5.01
CA PRO A 301 6.05 14.29 5.57
C PRO A 301 7.54 14.41 5.33
N ARG A 302 8.29 13.29 5.40
CA ARG A 302 9.71 13.25 5.09
C ARG A 302 10.01 13.63 3.64
N ALA A 303 9.23 13.12 2.70
CA ALA A 303 9.38 13.42 1.28
C ALA A 303 9.11 14.91 0.99
N VAL A 304 8.08 15.48 1.62
CA VAL A 304 7.76 16.92 1.52
C VAL A 304 8.92 17.77 2.03
N LEU A 305 9.51 17.42 3.18
CA LEU A 305 10.69 18.13 3.72
C LEU A 305 11.93 17.99 2.82
N ASN A 306 12.15 16.81 2.23
CA ASN A 306 13.24 16.59 1.27
C ASN A 306 13.03 17.38 -0.03
N ALA A 307 11.78 17.56 -0.45
CA ALA A 307 11.46 18.36 -1.64
C ALA A 307 11.62 19.86 -1.40
N ALA A 308 11.33 20.33 -0.19
CA ALA A 308 11.47 21.75 0.18
C ALA A 308 12.91 22.24 0.03
N ARG A 309 13.91 21.38 0.33
CA ARG A 309 15.32 21.71 0.14
C ARG A 309 15.72 21.54 -1.33
N ARG A 310 16.06 22.64 -2.01
CA ARG A 310 16.39 22.63 -3.44
C ARG A 310 17.77 22.03 -3.71
N SER A 311 18.81 22.59 -3.13
CA SER A 311 20.19 22.11 -3.24
C SER A 311 21.13 22.87 -2.29
N ASP A 312 22.40 22.46 -2.22
CA ASP A 312 23.50 23.19 -1.60
C ASP A 312 24.40 23.87 -2.67
N GLU A 313 23.86 24.06 -3.87
CA GLU A 313 24.59 24.58 -5.02
C GLU A 313 24.92 26.06 -4.83
N ASP A 314 26.15 26.42 -5.09
CA ASP A 314 26.64 27.80 -5.08
C ASP A 314 27.37 28.14 -6.42
N ALA A 315 26.58 28.10 -7.49
CA ALA A 315 27.07 28.30 -8.84
C ALA A 315 27.55 29.75 -9.05
N PRO A 316 28.64 29.96 -9.81
CA PRO A 316 29.05 31.31 -10.27
C PRO A 316 28.03 31.86 -11.28
N ALA A 317 28.06 33.16 -11.49
CA ALA A 317 27.25 33.80 -12.53
C ALA A 317 27.71 33.41 -13.96
N PRO A 318 26.79 33.27 -14.92
CA PRO A 318 25.35 33.51 -14.80
C PRO A 318 24.64 32.42 -14.01
N CYS A 319 23.83 32.83 -13.03
CA CYS A 319 23.12 31.90 -12.15
C CYS A 319 21.75 32.45 -11.71
N TRP A 320 20.93 31.55 -11.13
CA TRP A 320 19.68 31.91 -10.47
C TRP A 320 19.91 31.94 -8.96
N VAL A 321 19.79 33.11 -8.34
CA VAL A 321 19.80 33.26 -6.88
C VAL A 321 18.39 32.98 -6.37
N LYS A 322 18.22 31.97 -5.54
CA LYS A 322 16.92 31.51 -5.07
C LYS A 322 16.92 31.33 -3.55
N ARG A 323 15.80 31.65 -2.93
CA ARG A 323 15.52 31.17 -1.59
C ARG A 323 15.40 29.63 -1.62
N ASN A 324 16.07 28.94 -0.70
CA ASN A 324 16.24 27.48 -0.79
C ASN A 324 15.03 26.67 -0.32
N ASP A 325 14.13 27.28 0.46
CA ASP A 325 12.87 26.64 0.89
C ASP A 325 11.75 26.85 -0.15
N TYR A 326 10.84 27.78 0.07
CA TYR A 326 9.76 28.09 -0.87
C TYR A 326 9.69 29.60 -1.16
N ALA A 327 9.40 29.96 -2.40
CA ALA A 327 9.31 31.35 -2.80
C ALA A 327 7.97 31.97 -2.34
N GLU A 328 8.03 32.99 -1.51
CA GLU A 328 6.87 33.79 -1.07
C GLU A 328 6.68 35.07 -1.91
N HIS A 329 7.76 35.59 -2.48
CA HIS A 329 7.78 36.83 -3.22
C HIS A 329 8.49 36.65 -4.58
N PRO A 330 8.12 37.40 -5.62
CA PRO A 330 8.81 37.36 -6.91
C PRO A 330 10.35 37.60 -6.81
N SER A 331 10.80 38.38 -5.85
CA SER A 331 12.23 38.63 -5.60
C SER A 331 12.96 37.50 -4.85
N ASP A 332 12.29 36.36 -4.59
CA ASP A 332 12.90 35.16 -4.02
C ASP A 332 13.54 34.25 -5.10
N VAL A 333 13.39 34.64 -6.38
CA VAL A 333 14.03 33.98 -7.52
C VAL A 333 14.52 35.07 -8.45
N VAL A 334 15.84 35.29 -8.54
CA VAL A 334 16.46 36.41 -9.28
C VAL A 334 17.52 35.84 -10.22
N PHE A 335 17.46 36.22 -11.50
CA PHE A 335 18.52 35.92 -12.44
C PHE A 335 19.68 36.90 -12.25
N ALA A 336 20.90 36.41 -12.11
CA ALA A 336 22.12 37.15 -11.95
C ALA A 336 23.05 36.89 -13.16
N PRO A 337 23.16 37.85 -14.12
CA PRO A 337 23.95 37.66 -15.33
C PRO A 337 25.45 37.76 -15.09
N ASN A 338 25.87 38.34 -13.97
CA ASN A 338 27.27 38.52 -13.57
C ASN A 338 27.44 38.51 -12.06
N GLU A 339 28.68 38.43 -11.58
CA GLU A 339 28.98 38.27 -10.16
C GLU A 339 28.51 39.45 -9.29
N ALA A 340 28.54 40.66 -9.82
CA ALA A 340 28.03 41.83 -9.11
C ALA A 340 26.50 41.73 -8.86
N ALA A 341 25.75 41.32 -9.87
CA ALA A 341 24.31 41.08 -9.74
C ALA A 341 24.00 39.91 -8.78
N ARG A 342 24.83 38.87 -8.79
CA ARG A 342 24.73 37.76 -7.84
C ARG A 342 24.88 38.20 -6.40
N GLN A 343 25.95 38.95 -6.11
CA GLN A 343 26.18 39.50 -4.77
C GLN A 343 25.05 40.43 -4.33
N GLN A 344 24.60 41.32 -5.20
CA GLN A 344 23.47 42.21 -4.91
C GLN A 344 22.18 41.46 -4.59
N ALA A 345 21.86 40.39 -5.33
CA ALA A 345 20.67 39.55 -5.10
C ALA A 345 20.77 38.83 -3.75
N VAL A 346 21.92 38.26 -3.42
CA VAL A 346 22.17 37.57 -2.14
C VAL A 346 22.04 38.55 -0.96
N GLU A 347 22.65 39.77 -1.09
CA GLU A 347 22.53 40.78 -0.04
C GLU A 347 21.11 41.29 0.15
N ALA A 348 20.35 41.46 -0.94
CA ALA A 348 18.94 41.87 -0.88
C ALA A 348 18.08 40.82 -0.20
N MET A 349 18.31 39.53 -0.43
CA MET A 349 17.63 38.44 0.27
C MET A 349 18.00 38.39 1.76
N ARG A 350 19.31 38.53 2.08
CA ARG A 350 19.79 38.58 3.47
C ARG A 350 19.20 39.74 4.25
N ALA A 351 19.08 40.91 3.61
CA ALA A 351 18.46 42.10 4.21
C ALA A 351 16.97 41.89 4.56
N ARG A 352 16.31 40.95 3.89
CA ARG A 352 14.93 40.50 4.19
C ARG A 352 14.87 39.38 5.24
N GLY A 353 16.02 38.98 5.82
CA GLY A 353 16.09 37.91 6.83
C GLY A 353 16.17 36.51 6.25
N ILE A 354 16.35 36.33 4.94
CA ILE A 354 16.49 35.02 4.29
C ILE A 354 17.96 34.59 4.42
N SER A 355 18.22 33.55 5.19
CA SER A 355 19.57 33.02 5.43
C SER A 355 19.92 31.83 4.54
N ASP A 356 18.90 31.02 4.15
CA ASP A 356 19.09 29.85 3.30
C ASP A 356 18.86 30.24 1.83
N ILE A 357 19.97 30.45 1.13
CA ILE A 357 19.99 30.93 -0.24
C ILE A 357 20.85 29.99 -1.08
N VAL A 358 20.37 29.64 -2.26
CA VAL A 358 21.05 28.79 -3.24
C VAL A 358 21.33 29.61 -4.51
N CYS A 359 22.51 29.43 -5.10
CA CYS A 359 22.85 29.94 -6.42
C CYS A 359 22.90 28.78 -7.41
N GLN A 360 21.87 28.66 -8.21
CA GLN A 360 21.71 27.54 -9.13
C GLN A 360 22.22 27.92 -10.53
N HIS A 361 22.92 27.00 -11.20
CA HIS A 361 23.40 27.20 -12.56
C HIS A 361 22.29 27.67 -13.50
N HIS A 362 22.60 28.62 -14.37
CA HIS A 362 21.75 28.97 -15.51
C HIS A 362 22.04 28.00 -16.65
N HIS A 363 21.01 27.33 -17.15
CA HIS A 363 21.08 26.47 -18.31
C HIS A 363 20.35 27.14 -19.47
N GLU A 364 21.04 27.23 -20.62
CA GLU A 364 20.42 27.71 -21.86
C GLU A 364 19.67 26.56 -22.54
N GLY A 365 18.44 26.82 -23.01
CA GLY A 365 17.64 25.79 -23.67
C GLY A 365 16.15 26.04 -23.64
N ARG A 366 15.38 25.00 -23.99
CA ARG A 366 13.93 25.03 -23.95
C ARG A 366 13.43 24.62 -22.57
N GLU A 367 12.70 25.51 -21.91
CA GLU A 367 12.03 25.19 -20.66
C GLU A 367 10.84 24.24 -20.90
N VAL A 368 10.70 23.24 -20.05
CA VAL A 368 9.63 22.23 -20.10
C VAL A 368 9.10 22.01 -18.68
N LYS A 369 7.79 22.19 -18.50
CA LYS A 369 7.11 21.75 -17.28
C LYS A 369 6.79 20.26 -17.37
N PHE A 370 6.99 19.55 -16.24
CA PHE A 370 6.67 18.15 -16.16
C PHE A 370 5.91 17.81 -14.88
N TYR A 371 5.13 16.73 -14.94
CA TYR A 371 4.27 16.27 -13.87
C TYR A 371 4.27 14.75 -13.79
N GLY A 372 4.19 14.21 -12.56
CA GLY A 372 4.11 12.77 -12.35
C GLY A 372 3.27 12.38 -11.14
N ALA A 373 2.69 11.18 -11.21
CA ALA A 373 2.03 10.50 -10.12
C ALA A 373 2.40 9.01 -10.12
N GLY A 374 3.08 8.56 -9.07
CA GLY A 374 3.72 7.25 -9.02
C GLY A 374 4.70 7.07 -10.19
N ARG A 375 4.79 5.82 -10.67
CA ARG A 375 5.65 5.47 -11.82
C ARG A 375 4.90 5.47 -13.17
N ASN A 376 3.57 5.47 -13.13
CA ASN A 376 2.73 5.18 -14.29
C ASN A 376 2.21 6.42 -15.00
N PHE A 377 2.18 7.56 -14.34
CA PHE A 377 1.74 8.80 -14.94
C PHE A 377 2.90 9.79 -15.06
N PHE A 378 3.07 10.31 -16.27
CA PHE A 378 4.03 11.37 -16.58
C PHE A 378 3.49 12.25 -17.71
N ARG A 379 3.73 13.56 -17.61
CA ARG A 379 3.47 14.54 -18.67
C ARG A 379 4.68 15.49 -18.77
N PRO A 380 5.14 15.83 -19.97
CA PRO A 380 4.62 15.44 -21.30
C PRO A 380 5.11 14.04 -21.74
N ASP A 381 4.26 13.27 -22.41
CA ASP A 381 4.55 11.90 -22.84
C ASP A 381 5.73 11.78 -23.82
N ALA A 382 5.94 12.81 -24.65
CA ALA A 382 6.91 12.79 -25.76
C ALA A 382 8.38 12.93 -25.34
N LEU A 383 8.69 12.90 -24.02
CA LEU A 383 10.04 13.13 -23.48
C LEU A 383 10.49 11.97 -22.56
N PRO A 384 10.81 10.79 -23.11
CA PRO A 384 11.17 9.63 -22.31
C PRO A 384 12.42 9.82 -21.45
N ALA A 385 13.45 10.52 -21.93
CA ALA A 385 14.66 10.80 -21.17
C ALA A 385 14.39 11.74 -19.98
N LEU A 386 13.51 12.74 -20.14
CA LEU A 386 13.06 13.59 -19.03
C LEU A 386 12.26 12.78 -18.01
N ARG A 387 11.39 11.87 -18.49
CA ARG A 387 10.62 10.97 -17.60
C ARG A 387 11.54 10.13 -16.73
N GLU A 388 12.56 9.51 -17.30
CA GLU A 388 13.51 8.67 -16.58
C GLU A 388 14.23 9.46 -15.49
N LYS A 389 14.81 10.62 -15.85
CA LYS A 389 15.50 11.49 -14.90
C LYS A 389 14.57 12.03 -13.80
N ALA A 390 13.33 12.36 -14.15
CA ALA A 390 12.33 12.83 -13.18
C ALA A 390 11.91 11.71 -12.21
N LEU A 391 11.79 10.47 -12.67
CA LEU A 391 11.50 9.30 -11.82
C LEU A 391 12.64 9.00 -10.85
N GLU A 392 13.89 9.12 -11.29
CA GLU A 392 15.06 8.99 -10.43
C GLU A 392 15.05 10.07 -9.33
N THR A 393 14.85 11.33 -9.70
CA THR A 393 14.76 12.45 -8.75
C THR A 393 13.59 12.28 -7.77
N ALA A 394 12.42 11.80 -8.24
CA ALA A 394 11.28 11.51 -7.39
C ALA A 394 11.60 10.42 -6.36
N ALA A 395 12.27 9.35 -6.80
CA ALA A 395 12.69 8.25 -5.93
C ALA A 395 13.70 8.71 -4.87
N GLU A 396 14.69 9.51 -5.24
CA GLU A 396 15.69 10.09 -4.31
C GLU A 396 15.02 10.97 -3.24
N LYS A 397 14.01 11.76 -3.63
CA LYS A 397 13.25 12.63 -2.70
C LYS A 397 12.16 11.86 -1.94
N GLY A 398 11.78 10.67 -2.39
CA GLY A 398 10.70 9.86 -1.84
C GLY A 398 9.31 10.40 -2.18
N LEU A 399 9.16 11.14 -3.29
CA LEU A 399 7.90 11.74 -3.71
C LEU A 399 7.10 10.80 -4.61
N GLU A 400 5.80 10.72 -4.34
CA GLU A 400 4.84 9.97 -5.15
C GLU A 400 4.04 10.88 -6.09
N ILE A 401 3.69 12.09 -5.64
CA ILE A 401 3.02 13.12 -6.43
C ILE A 401 3.99 14.29 -6.58
N TRP A 402 4.43 14.51 -7.79
CA TRP A 402 5.56 15.41 -8.05
C TRP A 402 5.45 16.11 -9.41
N GLY A 403 6.29 17.10 -9.60
CA GLY A 403 6.50 17.77 -10.87
C GLY A 403 7.48 18.91 -10.73
N GLY A 404 7.76 19.56 -11.82
CA GLY A 404 8.77 20.63 -11.83
C GLY A 404 9.00 21.27 -13.18
N ASP A 405 10.11 21.94 -13.27
CA ASP A 405 10.60 22.61 -14.47
C ASP A 405 11.97 22.02 -14.86
N ALA A 406 12.17 21.79 -16.14
CA ALA A 406 13.44 21.33 -16.71
C ALA A 406 13.85 22.22 -17.90
N VAL A 407 15.15 22.31 -18.15
CA VAL A 407 15.72 22.91 -19.36
C VAL A 407 16.33 21.83 -20.21
N ILE A 408 15.96 21.79 -21.49
CA ILE A 408 16.55 20.89 -22.49
C ILE A 408 17.47 21.73 -23.37
N GLY A 409 18.78 21.48 -23.27
CA GLY A 409 19.82 22.14 -24.07
C GLY A 409 19.75 21.77 -25.55
N ALA A 410 20.47 22.53 -26.37
CA ALA A 410 20.57 22.29 -27.80
C ALA A 410 21.27 20.94 -28.15
N ASP A 411 22.10 20.46 -27.24
CA ASP A 411 22.80 19.17 -27.28
C ASP A 411 21.95 17.99 -26.83
N GLY A 412 20.73 18.27 -26.32
CA GLY A 412 19.80 17.28 -25.76
C GLY A 412 19.99 17.00 -24.27
N ASP A 413 20.94 17.66 -23.62
CA ASP A 413 21.14 17.54 -22.17
C ASP A 413 19.92 18.07 -21.41
N ILE A 414 19.52 17.36 -20.35
CA ILE A 414 18.34 17.67 -19.55
C ILE A 414 18.77 18.12 -18.15
N HIS A 415 18.38 19.29 -17.75
CA HIS A 415 18.64 19.86 -16.44
C HIS A 415 17.32 20.13 -15.71
N ILE A 416 17.05 19.42 -14.61
CA ILE A 416 15.91 19.70 -13.74
C ILE A 416 16.29 20.91 -12.87
N ILE A 417 15.54 22.00 -13.02
CA ILE A 417 15.81 23.28 -12.35
C ILE A 417 14.84 23.59 -11.20
N ASP A 418 13.74 22.87 -11.13
CA ASP A 418 12.80 22.90 -10.01
C ASP A 418 12.10 21.55 -9.87
N PHE A 419 11.88 21.07 -8.63
CA PHE A 419 11.21 19.81 -8.36
C PHE A 419 10.36 19.92 -7.09
N ASN A 420 9.06 19.84 -7.26
CA ASN A 420 8.08 20.18 -6.23
C ASN A 420 7.19 18.99 -5.89
N ASP A 421 6.77 18.92 -4.62
CA ASP A 421 5.62 18.14 -4.18
C ASP A 421 4.32 18.79 -4.67
N TRP A 422 3.34 18.01 -5.05
CA TRP A 422 2.00 18.42 -5.41
C TRP A 422 1.98 19.70 -6.29
N PRO A 423 2.48 19.66 -7.54
CA PRO A 423 2.39 20.79 -8.46
C PRO A 423 0.92 21.04 -8.87
N SER A 424 0.66 22.17 -9.53
CA SER A 424 -0.70 22.56 -9.90
C SER A 424 -1.40 21.66 -10.91
N PHE A 425 -0.66 20.88 -11.70
CA PHE A 425 -1.16 20.04 -12.80
C PHE A 425 -2.10 20.80 -13.76
N SER A 426 -1.95 22.11 -13.88
CA SER A 426 -2.91 22.98 -14.56
C SER A 426 -3.17 22.60 -16.02
N SER A 427 -2.17 22.06 -16.73
CA SER A 427 -2.27 21.60 -18.12
C SER A 427 -2.84 20.19 -18.30
N CYS A 428 -2.93 19.38 -17.25
CA CYS A 428 -3.34 17.97 -17.32
C CYS A 428 -4.15 17.52 -16.07
N ARG A 429 -4.91 18.43 -15.45
CA ARG A 429 -5.56 18.22 -14.14
C ARG A 429 -6.44 16.98 -14.07
N GLU A 430 -7.32 16.77 -15.05
CA GLU A 430 -8.23 15.62 -15.05
C GLU A 430 -7.49 14.27 -15.18
N GLU A 431 -6.47 14.24 -16.02
CA GLU A 431 -5.63 13.04 -16.19
C GLU A 431 -4.79 12.76 -14.93
N ALA A 432 -4.22 13.81 -14.35
CA ALA A 432 -3.49 13.73 -13.10
C ALA A 432 -4.40 13.29 -11.95
N ALA A 433 -5.63 13.82 -11.85
CA ALA A 433 -6.58 13.43 -10.82
C ALA A 433 -6.93 11.94 -10.89
N LYS A 434 -7.12 11.39 -12.10
CA LYS A 434 -7.34 9.94 -12.31
C LYS A 434 -6.11 9.11 -11.87
N ALA A 435 -4.91 9.56 -12.24
CA ALA A 435 -3.68 8.88 -11.88
C ALA A 435 -3.42 8.90 -10.37
N ILE A 436 -3.70 10.03 -9.71
CA ILE A 436 -3.56 10.19 -8.27
C ILE A 436 -4.60 9.34 -7.53
N ALA A 437 -5.86 9.34 -7.97
CA ALA A 437 -6.90 8.49 -7.41
C ALA A 437 -6.53 7.01 -7.52
N HIS A 438 -6.12 6.57 -8.71
CA HIS A 438 -5.63 5.21 -8.92
C HIS A 438 -4.44 4.86 -8.01
N TYR A 439 -3.46 5.77 -7.89
CA TYR A 439 -2.33 5.60 -6.98
C TYR A 439 -2.79 5.48 -5.52
N ALA A 440 -3.71 6.34 -5.06
CA ALA A 440 -4.22 6.32 -3.70
C ALA A 440 -4.90 5.00 -3.31
N VAL A 441 -5.59 4.37 -4.26
CA VAL A 441 -6.31 3.08 -4.05
C VAL A 441 -5.33 1.89 -4.10
N HIS A 442 -4.34 1.93 -5.00
CA HIS A 442 -3.46 0.80 -5.31
C HIS A 442 -2.02 1.00 -4.81
N GLN A 443 -1.84 1.76 -3.72
CA GLN A 443 -0.51 1.97 -3.13
C GLN A 443 0.24 0.66 -2.92
N LYS A 444 1.46 0.59 -3.44
CA LYS A 444 2.36 -0.57 -3.28
C LYS A 444 3.17 -0.46 -2.01
#